data_9fd8f86c3d14ca588d1ac260c2bc4a94
#
_entry.id   9fd8f86c3d14ca588d1ac260c2bc4a94
#
_cell.length_a   1.000
_cell.length_b   1.000
_cell.length_c   1.000
_cell.angle_alpha   90.00
_cell.angle_beta   90.00
_cell.angle_gamma   90.00
#
_symmetry.space_group_name_H-M   'P 1'
#
loop_
_entity.id
_entity.type
_entity.pdbx_description
1 polymer ?
#
loop_
_entity_poly.entity_id
_entity_poly.type
_entity_poly.pdbx_seq_one_letter_code
_entity_poly.pdbx_strand_id
1 'polypeptide(L)'
;YYSWHDYYNHYSSEGEKWEAIGGASVRTNTKQFSWQIDNIIRWKREFAQKHKVEVTLLANAEKAQYWSTTAEAQGYTPNDVLGYHQLQSGSVQKVSSDDTYQTGDALMARLFYSFNNKYMLTTSIRRDGYSAFGKKNPRATFPSVALGWVFTQEQFMQQANSWLNYAKLRISWGENGNRDIGQYAAL
;
A
#
# COMPACT_ATOMS: atom_id res chain seq x y z
N TYR A 1 9.90 11.95 -3.71
CA TYR A 1 8.97 13.00 -3.32
C TYR A 1 9.57 13.84 -2.21
N TYR A 2 9.50 15.15 -2.36
CA TYR A 2 9.92 16.13 -1.37
C TYR A 2 8.73 17.02 -1.07
N SER A 3 8.47 17.29 0.21
CA SER A 3 7.53 18.31 0.64
C SER A 3 8.11 19.11 1.78
N TRP A 4 7.71 20.35 1.86
CA TRP A 4 7.99 21.25 2.98
C TRP A 4 6.70 21.94 3.36
N HIS A 5 6.55 22.19 4.63
CA HIS A 5 5.43 22.91 5.21
C HIS A 5 5.99 23.96 6.14
N ASP A 6 5.73 25.22 5.82
CA ASP A 6 6.14 26.37 6.60
C ASP A 6 4.90 27.06 7.14
N TYR A 7 4.87 27.28 8.42
CA TYR A 7 3.76 27.90 9.13
C TYR A 7 4.28 28.96 10.07
N TYR A 8 3.66 30.15 10.03
CA TYR A 8 3.92 31.24 10.95
C TYR A 8 2.61 31.80 11.48
N ASN A 9 2.47 31.85 12.78
CA ASN A 9 1.37 32.48 13.46
C ASN A 9 1.93 33.50 14.46
N HIS A 10 1.71 34.75 14.19
CA HIS A 10 1.99 35.81 15.16
C HIS A 10 0.70 36.13 15.94
N TYR A 11 0.82 36.41 17.22
CA TYR A 11 -0.30 36.94 17.93
C TYR A 11 -0.38 38.43 17.69
N SER A 12 -1.56 38.98 17.59
CA SER A 12 -1.77 40.40 17.32
C SER A 12 -2.73 41.07 18.29
N SER A 13 -3.50 40.32 19.04
CA SER A 13 -4.54 40.84 19.92
C SER A 13 -4.56 40.18 21.27
N GLU A 14 -4.90 41.01 22.25
CA GLU A 14 -5.09 40.62 23.65
C GLU A 14 -6.18 39.55 23.76
N GLY A 15 -5.89 38.46 24.47
CA GLY A 15 -6.80 37.33 24.66
C GLY A 15 -6.75 36.25 23.62
N GLU A 16 -5.91 36.33 22.59
CA GLU A 16 -5.72 35.27 21.65
C GLU A 16 -4.87 34.12 22.21
N LYS A 17 -5.15 32.91 21.70
CA LYS A 17 -4.45 31.67 22.11
C LYS A 17 -2.92 31.78 22.08
N TRP A 18 -2.40 32.54 21.15
CA TRP A 18 -0.96 32.63 20.87
C TRP A 18 -0.27 33.81 21.63
N GLU A 19 -1.04 34.67 22.29
CA GLU A 19 -0.50 35.79 23.06
C GLU A 19 0.45 35.31 24.16
N ALA A 20 0.03 34.32 24.94
CA ALA A 20 0.80 33.79 26.05
C ALA A 20 2.15 33.19 25.65
N ILE A 21 2.29 32.71 24.41
CA ILE A 21 3.53 32.10 23.91
C ILE A 21 4.34 33.04 23.01
N GLY A 22 3.82 34.27 22.75
CA GLY A 22 4.54 35.29 21.99
C GLY A 22 4.70 34.96 20.52
N GLY A 23 3.68 34.31 19.91
CA GLY A 23 3.75 33.85 18.55
C GLY A 23 4.51 32.53 18.37
N ALA A 24 4.25 31.84 17.27
CA ALA A 24 4.88 30.57 16.96
C ALA A 24 5.16 30.42 15.45
N SER A 25 6.22 29.76 15.09
CA SER A 25 6.51 29.34 13.73
C SER A 25 7.02 27.92 13.67
N VAL A 26 6.72 27.25 12.57
CA VAL A 26 7.08 25.85 12.32
C VAL A 26 7.60 25.72 10.90
N ARG A 27 8.69 24.99 10.71
CA ARG A 27 9.17 24.54 9.42
C ARG A 27 9.33 23.03 9.44
N THR A 28 8.61 22.36 8.56
CA THR A 28 8.72 20.91 8.38
C THR A 28 9.24 20.58 6.98
N ASN A 29 10.32 19.84 6.94
CA ASN A 29 10.86 19.31 5.70
C ASN A 29 10.68 17.80 5.69
N THR A 30 10.05 17.29 4.64
CA THR A 30 9.79 15.86 4.46
C THR A 30 10.44 15.39 3.16
N LYS A 31 11.14 14.27 3.25
CA LYS A 31 11.69 13.56 2.10
C LYS A 31 11.17 12.13 2.11
N GLN A 32 10.68 11.66 0.98
CA GLN A 32 10.28 10.27 0.80
C GLN A 32 10.99 9.69 -0.42
N PHE A 33 11.54 8.51 -0.26
CA PHE A 33 12.09 7.71 -1.33
C PHE A 33 11.50 6.31 -1.29
N SER A 34 10.94 5.86 -2.40
CA SER A 34 10.41 4.50 -2.53
C SER A 34 10.73 3.93 -3.89
N TRP A 35 10.92 2.62 -3.93
CA TRP A 35 11.05 1.86 -5.17
C TRP A 35 10.38 0.50 -5.02
N GLN A 36 9.93 -0.03 -6.14
CA GLN A 36 9.37 -1.37 -6.26
C GLN A 36 9.84 -2.00 -7.56
N ILE A 37 10.18 -3.27 -7.51
CA ILE A 37 10.57 -4.07 -8.67
C ILE A 37 9.71 -5.33 -8.68
N ASP A 38 8.99 -5.53 -9.78
CA ASP A 38 8.17 -6.71 -10.03
C ASP A 38 8.75 -7.49 -11.21
N ASN A 39 9.15 -8.73 -10.96
CA ASN A 39 9.54 -9.67 -12.00
C ASN A 39 8.41 -10.66 -12.22
N ILE A 40 7.84 -10.67 -13.41
CA ILE A 40 6.68 -11.51 -13.74
C ILE A 40 7.02 -12.41 -14.90
N ILE A 41 6.90 -13.71 -14.68
CA ILE A 41 6.98 -14.71 -15.75
C ILE A 41 5.58 -15.26 -15.97
N ARG A 42 5.13 -15.23 -17.21
CA ARG A 42 3.83 -15.75 -17.61
C ARG A 42 3.99 -16.74 -18.76
N TRP A 43 3.55 -17.96 -18.51
CA TRP A 43 3.55 -19.01 -19.53
C TRP A 43 2.11 -19.45 -19.80
N LYS A 44 1.74 -19.52 -21.09
CA LYS A 44 0.42 -19.95 -21.54
C LYS A 44 0.57 -21.01 -22.61
N ARG A 45 -0.24 -22.04 -22.52
CA ARG A 45 -0.31 -23.08 -23.55
C ARG A 45 -1.72 -23.67 -23.66
N GLU A 46 -2.09 -24.00 -24.87
CA GLU A 46 -3.30 -24.75 -25.19
C GLU A 46 -2.92 -26.13 -25.70
N PHE A 47 -3.58 -27.17 -25.18
CA PHE A 47 -3.36 -28.55 -25.55
C PHE A 47 -4.68 -29.15 -26.09
N ALA A 48 -4.58 -29.94 -27.16
CA ALA A 48 -5.71 -30.64 -27.76
C ALA A 48 -6.96 -29.75 -27.98
N GLN A 49 -6.78 -28.44 -28.19
CA GLN A 49 -7.85 -27.44 -28.41
C GLN A 49 -8.90 -27.36 -27.28
N LYS A 50 -8.68 -28.04 -26.18
CA LYS A 50 -9.62 -28.13 -25.04
C LYS A 50 -9.02 -27.72 -23.72
N HIS A 51 -7.71 -27.87 -23.56
CA HIS A 51 -7.02 -27.63 -22.31
C HIS A 51 -6.21 -26.34 -22.38
N LYS A 52 -6.61 -25.32 -21.64
CA LYS A 52 -5.86 -24.05 -21.53
C LYS A 52 -5.20 -24.01 -20.18
N VAL A 53 -3.90 -23.82 -20.17
CA VAL A 53 -3.08 -23.68 -18.96
C VAL A 53 -2.37 -22.34 -18.98
N GLU A 54 -2.44 -21.60 -17.91
CA GLU A 54 -1.65 -20.39 -17.69
C GLU A 54 -0.97 -20.49 -16.32
N VAL A 55 0.34 -20.33 -16.30
CA VAL A 55 1.16 -20.23 -15.09
C VAL A 55 1.72 -18.82 -15.01
N THR A 56 1.54 -18.19 -13.87
CA THR A 56 2.15 -16.89 -13.56
C THR A 56 2.99 -17.02 -12.32
N LEU A 57 4.25 -16.62 -12.42
CA LEU A 57 5.17 -16.49 -11.29
C LEU A 57 5.48 -15.01 -11.12
N LEU A 58 5.54 -14.55 -9.88
CA LEU A 58 5.91 -13.19 -9.53
C LEU A 58 6.94 -13.22 -8.40
N ALA A 59 7.97 -12.40 -8.56
CA ALA A 59 8.91 -12.04 -7.52
C ALA A 59 8.93 -10.52 -7.39
N ASN A 60 8.56 -10.03 -6.22
CA ASN A 60 8.49 -8.61 -5.88
C ASN A 60 9.53 -8.27 -4.83
N ALA A 61 10.11 -7.09 -4.94
CA ALA A 61 10.90 -6.46 -3.88
C ALA A 61 10.55 -4.98 -3.83
N GLU A 62 10.43 -4.44 -2.63
CA GLU A 62 10.08 -3.04 -2.41
C GLU A 62 10.79 -2.46 -1.21
N LYS A 63 10.99 -1.14 -1.24
CA LYS A 63 11.56 -0.37 -0.16
C LYS A 63 10.91 0.99 -0.11
N ALA A 64 10.62 1.48 1.08
CA ALA A 64 10.23 2.85 1.33
C ALA A 64 11.03 3.44 2.49
N GLN A 65 11.46 4.67 2.33
CA GLN A 65 12.11 5.48 3.36
C GLN A 65 11.44 6.83 3.44
N TYR A 66 11.26 7.29 4.65
CA TYR A 66 10.67 8.57 4.96
C TYR A 66 11.56 9.28 5.99
N TRP A 67 11.82 10.54 5.76
CA TRP A 67 12.55 11.43 6.67
C TRP A 67 11.71 12.66 6.90
N SER A 68 11.60 13.08 8.14
CA SER A 68 10.96 14.32 8.52
C SER A 68 11.82 15.06 9.53
N THR A 69 11.93 16.37 9.34
CA THR A 69 12.55 17.26 10.30
C THR A 69 11.64 18.44 10.51
N THR A 70 11.27 18.70 11.76
CA THR A 70 10.45 19.82 12.16
C THR A 70 11.25 20.70 13.10
N ALA A 71 11.36 21.96 12.75
CA ALA A 71 11.90 23.02 13.60
C ALA A 71 10.76 23.96 14.00
N GLU A 72 10.63 24.18 15.29
CA GLU A 72 9.62 25.06 15.89
C GLU A 72 10.31 26.16 16.68
N ALA A 73 9.71 27.33 16.69
CA ALA A 73 10.15 28.43 17.58
C ALA A 73 8.97 29.23 18.08
N GLN A 74 9.10 29.75 19.29
CA GLN A 74 8.09 30.54 19.99
C GLN A 74 8.75 31.76 20.67
N GLY A 75 7.94 32.71 21.09
CA GLY A 75 8.41 33.88 21.81
C GLY A 75 9.17 34.86 20.92
N TYR A 76 8.54 35.25 19.81
CA TYR A 76 9.04 36.26 18.89
C TYR A 76 8.71 37.66 19.34
N THR A 77 9.59 38.61 19.02
CA THR A 77 9.13 39.96 18.78
C THR A 77 8.38 39.95 17.45
N PRO A 78 7.11 40.34 17.41
CA PRO A 78 6.30 40.27 16.21
C PRO A 78 7.00 40.93 15.01
N ASN A 79 7.15 40.18 13.91
CA ASN A 79 7.81 40.67 12.70
C ASN A 79 7.26 39.92 11.48
N ASP A 80 6.48 40.59 10.68
CA ASP A 80 5.83 40.01 9.50
C ASP A 80 6.81 39.70 8.36
N VAL A 81 8.02 40.26 8.42
CA VAL A 81 9.04 40.03 7.38
C VAL A 81 9.85 38.76 7.63
N LEU A 82 10.23 38.51 8.85
CA LEU A 82 11.10 37.38 9.20
C LEU A 82 10.32 36.08 9.42
N GLY A 83 9.23 36.11 10.20
CA GLY A 83 8.34 34.99 10.42
C GLY A 83 9.07 33.63 10.55
N TYR A 84 8.66 32.67 9.76
CA TYR A 84 9.28 31.34 9.70
C TYR A 84 10.65 31.33 8.98
N HIS A 85 11.06 32.41 8.34
CA HIS A 85 12.36 32.48 7.67
C HIS A 85 13.52 32.55 8.65
N GLN A 86 13.29 33.02 9.88
CA GLN A 86 14.31 33.19 10.89
C GLN A 86 13.90 32.62 12.26
N LEU A 87 13.84 31.29 12.35
CA LEU A 87 13.43 30.57 13.55
C LEU A 87 14.31 30.88 14.78
N GLN A 88 15.59 31.21 14.59
CA GLN A 88 16.51 31.58 15.66
C GLN A 88 16.12 32.87 16.37
N SER A 89 15.23 33.69 15.84
CA SER A 89 14.72 34.89 16.51
C SER A 89 13.72 34.59 17.61
N GLY A 90 13.18 33.39 17.66
CA GLY A 90 12.33 32.93 18.75
C GLY A 90 13.14 32.62 20.02
N SER A 91 12.62 32.97 21.19
CA SER A 91 13.28 32.74 22.49
C SER A 91 13.25 31.28 22.92
N VAL A 92 12.25 30.49 22.45
CA VAL A 92 12.12 29.06 22.70
C VAL A 92 12.18 28.32 21.36
N GLN A 93 13.16 27.42 21.23
CA GLN A 93 13.38 26.64 20.02
C GLN A 93 13.26 25.16 20.32
N LYS A 94 12.65 24.40 19.38
CA LYS A 94 12.50 22.97 19.48
C LYS A 94 12.74 22.35 18.11
N VAL A 95 13.51 21.27 18.09
CA VAL A 95 13.77 20.49 16.87
C VAL A 95 13.37 19.04 17.13
N SER A 96 12.69 18.45 16.18
CA SER A 96 12.37 17.01 16.17
C SER A 96 12.63 16.42 14.80
N SER A 97 12.97 15.15 14.78
CA SER A 97 13.08 14.38 13.53
C SER A 97 12.46 13.00 13.70
N ASP A 98 11.96 12.47 12.60
CA ASP A 98 11.42 11.12 12.53
C ASP A 98 11.86 10.48 11.21
N ASP A 99 12.55 9.35 11.33
CA ASP A 99 13.04 8.59 10.20
C ASP A 99 12.43 7.20 10.23
N THR A 100 11.72 6.83 9.17
CA THR A 100 11.13 5.53 9.06
C THR A 100 11.66 4.77 7.84
N TYR A 101 11.78 3.47 8.00
CA TYR A 101 12.31 2.58 7.00
C TYR A 101 11.50 1.30 6.95
N GLN A 102 11.10 0.89 5.75
CA GLN A 102 10.37 -0.35 5.55
C GLN A 102 10.78 -1.04 4.26
N THR A 103 10.81 -2.36 4.32
CA THR A 103 11.08 -3.23 3.18
C THR A 103 10.03 -4.31 3.10
N GLY A 104 9.73 -4.73 1.88
CA GLY A 104 8.85 -5.85 1.60
C GLY A 104 9.39 -6.70 0.47
N ASP A 105 9.08 -7.97 0.51
CA ASP A 105 9.29 -8.90 -0.59
C ASP A 105 8.09 -9.83 -0.72
N ALA A 106 7.84 -10.31 -1.93
CA ALA A 106 6.78 -11.27 -2.17
C ALA A 106 7.16 -12.26 -3.27
N LEU A 107 6.73 -13.50 -3.07
CA LEU A 107 6.75 -14.53 -4.09
C LEU A 107 5.33 -15.02 -4.31
N MET A 108 4.91 -15.15 -5.58
CA MET A 108 3.59 -15.68 -5.92
C MET A 108 3.70 -16.67 -7.07
N ALA A 109 2.96 -17.76 -6.94
CA ALA A 109 2.67 -18.67 -8.03
C ALA A 109 1.16 -18.77 -8.23
N ARG A 110 0.70 -18.67 -9.46
CA ARG A 110 -0.70 -18.80 -9.85
C ARG A 110 -0.81 -19.77 -11.02
N LEU A 111 -1.75 -20.68 -10.91
CA LEU A 111 -2.17 -21.59 -11.99
C LEU A 111 -3.62 -21.25 -12.38
N PHE A 112 -3.84 -21.03 -13.64
CA PHE A 112 -5.17 -21.05 -14.25
C PHE A 112 -5.24 -22.22 -15.20
N TYR A 113 -6.29 -23.02 -15.06
CA TYR A 113 -6.63 -24.11 -15.94
C TYR A 113 -8.06 -23.97 -16.41
N SER A 114 -8.28 -24.19 -17.71
CA SER A 114 -9.61 -24.24 -18.29
C SER A 114 -9.75 -25.45 -19.18
N PHE A 115 -10.80 -26.21 -18.96
CA PHE A 115 -11.17 -27.34 -19.81
C PHE A 115 -12.39 -26.97 -20.66
N ASN A 116 -12.22 -27.05 -21.96
CA ASN A 116 -13.25 -26.79 -22.96
C ASN A 116 -13.95 -25.43 -22.83
N ASN A 117 -13.27 -24.44 -22.24
CA ASN A 117 -13.81 -23.12 -21.83
C ASN A 117 -15.04 -23.21 -20.90
N LYS A 118 -15.35 -24.38 -20.40
CA LYS A 118 -16.54 -24.67 -19.59
C LYS A 118 -16.21 -24.79 -18.12
N TYR A 119 -15.17 -25.53 -17.75
CA TYR A 119 -14.71 -25.73 -16.38
C TYR A 119 -13.42 -24.99 -16.17
N MET A 120 -13.35 -24.23 -15.12
CA MET A 120 -12.18 -23.40 -14.83
C MET A 120 -11.73 -23.63 -13.40
N LEU A 121 -10.43 -23.75 -13.21
CA LEU A 121 -9.75 -23.78 -11.92
C LEU A 121 -8.73 -22.64 -11.90
N THR A 122 -8.76 -21.86 -10.84
CA THR A 122 -7.67 -20.92 -10.52
C THR A 122 -7.17 -21.25 -9.13
N THR A 123 -5.89 -21.45 -8.97
CA THR A 123 -5.26 -21.55 -7.64
C THR A 123 -4.06 -20.65 -7.59
N SER A 124 -3.81 -20.05 -6.43
CA SER A 124 -2.60 -19.27 -6.18
C SER A 124 -2.10 -19.45 -4.77
N ILE A 125 -0.81 -19.27 -4.61
CA ILE A 125 -0.15 -19.14 -3.34
C ILE A 125 0.75 -17.90 -3.40
N ARG A 126 0.63 -17.03 -2.41
CA ARG A 126 1.47 -15.85 -2.27
C ARG A 126 2.10 -15.88 -0.87
N ARG A 127 3.39 -15.61 -0.82
CA ARG A 127 4.13 -15.48 0.41
C ARG A 127 4.75 -14.09 0.47
N ASP A 128 4.32 -13.31 1.44
CA ASP A 128 4.76 -11.93 1.65
C ASP A 128 5.67 -11.83 2.87
N GLY A 129 6.78 -11.14 2.72
CA GLY A 129 7.65 -10.68 3.79
C GLY A 129 7.51 -9.18 3.96
N TYR A 130 7.48 -8.69 5.20
CA TYR A 130 7.39 -7.27 5.49
C TYR A 130 8.14 -6.94 6.78
N SER A 131 8.97 -5.90 6.73
CA SER A 131 9.82 -5.53 7.87
C SER A 131 9.06 -5.09 9.12
N ALA A 132 7.79 -4.65 8.97
CA ALA A 132 6.94 -4.30 10.10
C ALA A 132 6.23 -5.51 10.73
N PHE A 133 6.29 -6.69 10.11
CA PHE A 133 5.85 -7.93 10.75
C PHE A 133 6.82 -8.28 11.88
N GLY A 134 6.31 -8.73 13.03
CA GLY A 134 7.13 -9.06 14.18
C GLY A 134 8.23 -10.10 13.88
N LYS A 135 9.32 -10.06 14.62
CA LYS A 135 10.49 -10.96 14.45
C LYS A 135 10.13 -12.45 14.45
N LYS A 136 9.05 -12.83 15.14
CA LYS A 136 8.62 -14.24 15.22
C LYS A 136 8.01 -14.75 13.90
N ASN A 137 7.28 -13.90 13.17
CA ASN A 137 6.58 -14.25 11.94
C ASN A 137 6.82 -13.18 10.86
N PRO A 138 8.04 -13.08 10.33
CA PRO A 138 8.38 -12.03 9.35
C PRO A 138 7.71 -12.24 7.99
N ARG A 139 7.06 -13.39 7.79
CA ARG A 139 6.43 -13.77 6.51
C ARG A 139 5.08 -14.41 6.75
N ALA A 140 4.12 -14.09 5.85
CA ALA A 140 2.80 -14.69 5.82
C ALA A 140 2.54 -15.33 4.45
N THR A 141 1.74 -16.40 4.44
CA THR A 141 1.40 -17.13 3.21
C THR A 141 -0.10 -17.11 3.02
N PHE A 142 -0.52 -16.79 1.81
CA PHE A 142 -1.91 -16.57 1.43
C PHE A 142 -2.29 -17.51 0.27
N PRO A 143 -2.90 -18.67 0.56
CA PRO A 143 -3.44 -19.56 -0.46
C PRO A 143 -4.80 -19.06 -0.97
N SER A 144 -5.11 -19.37 -2.22
CA SER A 144 -6.45 -19.18 -2.76
C SER A 144 -6.80 -20.23 -3.81
N VAL A 145 -8.09 -20.53 -3.92
CA VAL A 145 -8.64 -21.42 -4.95
C VAL A 145 -9.99 -20.86 -5.43
N ALA A 146 -10.24 -20.99 -6.73
CA ALA A 146 -11.51 -20.63 -7.32
C ALA A 146 -11.88 -21.64 -8.40
N LEU A 147 -13.14 -22.03 -8.41
CA LEU A 147 -13.77 -22.88 -9.43
C LEU A 147 -14.78 -22.06 -10.21
N GLY A 148 -14.82 -22.27 -11.51
CA GLY A 148 -15.77 -21.65 -12.42
C GLY A 148 -16.41 -22.71 -13.33
N TRP A 149 -17.71 -22.57 -13.52
CA TRP A 149 -18.49 -23.47 -14.39
C TRP A 149 -19.43 -22.66 -15.27
N VAL A 150 -19.24 -22.76 -16.59
CA VAL A 150 -20.16 -22.17 -17.57
C VAL A 150 -21.24 -23.20 -17.87
N PHE A 151 -22.27 -23.22 -17.06
CA PHE A 151 -23.30 -24.27 -17.14
C PHE A 151 -24.21 -24.13 -18.35
N THR A 152 -24.31 -22.95 -18.98
CA THR A 152 -25.03 -22.78 -20.25
C THR A 152 -24.45 -23.57 -21.41
N GLN A 153 -23.18 -24.00 -21.32
CA GLN A 153 -22.55 -24.87 -22.31
C GLN A 153 -22.82 -26.36 -22.08
N GLU A 154 -23.63 -26.70 -21.08
CA GLU A 154 -24.04 -28.10 -20.86
C GLU A 154 -25.18 -28.50 -21.76
N GLN A 155 -25.23 -29.82 -22.08
CA GLN A 155 -26.26 -30.37 -22.97
C GLN A 155 -27.68 -30.12 -22.40
N PHE A 156 -27.87 -30.23 -21.10
CA PHE A 156 -29.16 -30.00 -20.45
C PHE A 156 -29.66 -28.57 -20.56
N MET A 157 -28.77 -27.58 -20.83
CA MET A 157 -29.12 -26.17 -20.97
C MET A 157 -29.41 -25.73 -22.40
N GLN A 158 -29.23 -26.62 -23.40
CA GLN A 158 -29.41 -26.25 -24.82
C GLN A 158 -30.81 -25.70 -25.13
N GLN A 159 -31.85 -26.18 -24.46
CA GLN A 159 -33.22 -25.67 -24.62
C GLN A 159 -33.39 -24.25 -24.05
N ALA A 160 -32.60 -23.87 -23.08
CA ALA A 160 -32.65 -22.55 -22.46
C ALA A 160 -31.85 -21.50 -23.26
N ASN A 161 -31.06 -21.88 -24.24
CA ASN A 161 -30.19 -20.98 -25.05
C ASN A 161 -30.97 -19.90 -25.80
N SER A 162 -32.29 -20.07 -25.98
CA SER A 162 -33.14 -19.09 -26.65
C SER A 162 -33.30 -17.81 -25.85
N TRP A 163 -33.17 -17.87 -24.52
CA TRP A 163 -33.32 -16.72 -23.60
C TRP A 163 -32.12 -16.53 -22.67
N LEU A 164 -31.26 -17.54 -22.45
CA LEU A 164 -30.08 -17.50 -21.58
C LEU A 164 -28.82 -17.88 -22.36
N ASN A 165 -28.19 -16.93 -23.00
CA ASN A 165 -27.03 -17.17 -23.85
C ASN A 165 -25.75 -17.51 -23.07
N TYR A 166 -25.60 -16.96 -21.86
CA TYR A 166 -24.40 -17.17 -21.04
C TYR A 166 -24.72 -17.06 -19.56
N ALA A 167 -24.35 -18.08 -18.81
CA ALA A 167 -24.33 -18.02 -17.36
C ALA A 167 -23.16 -18.84 -16.79
N LYS A 168 -22.54 -18.32 -15.78
CA LYS A 168 -21.36 -18.89 -15.12
C LYS A 168 -21.55 -18.88 -13.61
N LEU A 169 -21.36 -20.02 -12.98
CA LEU A 169 -21.21 -20.13 -11.53
C LEU A 169 -19.73 -20.04 -11.17
N ARG A 170 -19.42 -19.30 -10.11
CA ARG A 170 -18.10 -19.22 -9.55
C ARG A 170 -18.14 -19.34 -8.04
N ILE A 171 -17.27 -20.18 -7.50
CA ILE A 171 -17.03 -20.33 -6.06
C ILE A 171 -15.55 -20.07 -5.83
N SER A 172 -15.23 -19.30 -4.82
CA SER A 172 -13.82 -19.01 -4.47
C SER A 172 -13.64 -18.97 -2.97
N TRP A 173 -12.47 -19.43 -2.55
CA TRP A 173 -11.98 -19.36 -1.19
C TRP A 173 -10.54 -18.86 -1.21
N GLY A 174 -10.14 -18.12 -0.18
CA GLY A 174 -8.77 -17.66 -0.04
C GLY A 174 -8.54 -16.95 1.28
N GLU A 175 -7.29 -16.93 1.68
CA GLU A 175 -6.80 -16.17 2.83
C GLU A 175 -6.20 -14.87 2.35
N ASN A 176 -6.50 -13.78 3.06
CA ASN A 176 -5.94 -12.46 2.82
C ASN A 176 -5.31 -11.94 4.11
N GLY A 177 -4.17 -11.27 3.98
CA GLY A 177 -3.52 -10.56 5.07
C GLY A 177 -3.70 -9.06 4.95
N ASN A 178 -3.69 -8.36 6.08
CA ASN A 178 -3.57 -6.93 6.13
C ASN A 178 -2.11 -6.55 6.42
N ARG A 179 -1.50 -5.73 5.56
CA ARG A 179 -0.15 -5.18 5.75
C ARG A 179 -0.16 -3.82 6.46
N ASP A 180 -1.33 -3.20 6.57
CA ASP A 180 -1.49 -1.88 7.18
C ASP A 180 -1.53 -1.98 8.71
N ILE A 181 -0.43 -2.49 9.25
CA ILE A 181 -0.12 -2.45 10.67
C ILE A 181 0.87 -1.31 10.90
N GLY A 182 0.62 -0.50 11.93
CA GLY A 182 1.50 0.63 12.28
C GLY A 182 2.95 0.17 12.35
N GLN A 183 3.86 0.99 11.84
CA GLN A 183 5.29 0.75 11.94
C GLN A 183 5.66 0.57 13.42
N TYR A 184 6.47 -0.44 13.70
CA TYR A 184 6.87 -0.81 15.07
C TYR A 184 5.75 -1.31 16.00
N ALA A 185 4.53 -1.53 15.52
CA ALA A 185 3.43 -2.08 16.33
C ALA A 185 3.67 -3.52 16.83
N ALA A 186 4.65 -4.20 16.26
CA ALA A 186 5.02 -5.57 16.63
C ALA A 186 6.32 -5.67 17.47
N LEU A 187 6.86 -4.54 17.90
CA LEU A 187 7.94 -4.47 18.89
C LEU A 187 7.34 -4.37 20.30
#